data_44f2afe71690bf1fe0731be9c01cc154
#
_entry.id   44f2afe71690bf1fe0731be9c01cc154
#
_cell.length_a   1.000
_cell.length_b   1.000
_cell.length_c   1.000
_cell.angle_alpha   90.00
_cell.angle_beta   90.00
_cell.angle_gamma   90.00
#
_symmetry.space_group_name_H-M   'P 1'
#
loop_
_entity.id
_entity.type
_entity.pdbx_description
1 polymer ?
#
loop_
_entity_poly.entity_id
_entity_poly.type
_entity_poly.pdbx_seq_one_letter_code
_entity_poly.pdbx_strand_id
1 'polypeptide(L)'
;MRPIFVIGTGRCGLTPLMHLISYHRDLAWLSQYNNQFPNQMFLSYLSRIVEWPIFSSSLKYNLFVPRHIEAFDFWDPLFLGFREPFRDLNKNDVSPSVKNKFINAINNIMYYQGKKEFISEYSGWSRIGFINAIFPEARFIHIVRDGRAVANSYINVKYWRGWGGVYKWRWGVPKKSYMKILNKYNHSFLAL
;
A
#
# COMPACT_ATOMS: atom_id res chain seq x y z
N MET A 1 15.08 -10.38 -6.50
CA MET A 1 13.95 -9.46 -6.83
C MET A 1 14.18 -8.14 -6.11
N ARG A 2 14.07 -7.03 -6.83
CA ARG A 2 14.36 -5.67 -6.32
C ARG A 2 13.10 -4.79 -6.38
N PRO A 3 12.07 -5.05 -5.56
CA PRO A 3 10.86 -4.26 -5.59
C PRO A 3 11.14 -2.80 -5.18
N ILE A 4 10.36 -1.88 -5.71
CA ILE A 4 10.43 -0.45 -5.42
C ILE A 4 9.24 -0.08 -4.53
N PHE A 5 9.52 0.56 -3.41
CA PHE A 5 8.46 1.05 -2.52
C PHE A 5 8.55 2.56 -2.37
N VAL A 6 7.48 3.24 -2.73
CA VAL A 6 7.34 4.68 -2.56
C VAL A 6 6.65 4.92 -1.23
N ILE A 7 7.31 5.62 -0.33
CA ILE A 7 6.85 5.84 1.04
C ILE A 7 6.71 7.34 1.33
N GLY A 8 5.82 7.67 2.23
CA GLY A 8 5.63 9.05 2.68
C GLY A 8 4.43 9.20 3.58
N THR A 9 4.24 10.39 4.11
CA THR A 9 3.02 10.72 4.83
C THR A 9 1.83 10.78 3.84
N GLY A 10 0.62 10.46 4.32
CA GLY A 10 -0.56 10.76 3.50
C GLY A 10 -0.56 12.24 3.08
N ARG A 11 -1.09 12.53 1.90
CA ARG A 11 -1.15 13.89 1.31
C ARG A 11 0.20 14.50 0.91
N CYS A 12 1.29 13.73 0.90
CA CYS A 12 2.60 14.23 0.46
C CYS A 12 2.79 14.23 -1.08
N GLY A 13 1.92 13.60 -1.85
CA GLY A 13 2.01 13.52 -3.31
C GLY A 13 2.34 12.13 -3.85
N LEU A 14 2.17 11.07 -3.05
CA LEU A 14 2.36 9.67 -3.47
C LEU A 14 1.55 9.33 -4.71
N THR A 15 0.25 9.51 -4.67
CA THR A 15 -0.67 9.12 -5.75
C THR A 15 -0.34 9.78 -7.10
N PRO A 16 -0.10 11.11 -7.22
CA PRO A 16 0.33 11.70 -8.47
C PRO A 16 1.63 11.11 -9.02
N LEU A 17 2.63 10.88 -8.15
CA LEU A 17 3.88 10.26 -8.58
C LEU A 17 3.65 8.84 -9.08
N MET A 18 2.88 8.04 -8.35
CA MET A 18 2.59 6.66 -8.74
C MET A 18 1.80 6.58 -10.04
N HIS A 19 0.88 7.51 -10.30
CA HIS A 19 0.18 7.59 -11.60
C HIS A 19 1.12 7.86 -12.77
N LEU A 20 2.25 8.53 -12.54
CA LEU A 20 3.25 8.75 -13.59
C LEU A 20 4.16 7.52 -13.79
N ILE A 21 4.58 6.88 -12.71
CA ILE A 21 5.62 5.83 -12.74
C ILE A 21 5.03 4.45 -12.98
N SER A 22 3.86 4.13 -12.41
CA SER A 22 3.29 2.77 -12.45
C SER A 22 3.02 2.27 -13.86
N TYR A 23 2.74 3.17 -14.81
CA TYR A 23 2.52 2.79 -16.20
C TYR A 23 3.80 2.55 -17.01
N HIS A 24 4.96 2.56 -16.36
CA HIS A 24 6.20 2.19 -17.03
C HIS A 24 6.14 0.71 -17.49
N ARG A 25 6.60 0.45 -18.70
CA ARG A 25 6.47 -0.86 -19.37
C ARG A 25 7.07 -2.04 -18.58
N ASP A 26 8.06 -1.81 -17.72
CA ASP A 26 8.77 -2.86 -16.98
C ASP A 26 8.26 -3.02 -15.53
N LEU A 27 7.34 -2.15 -15.07
CA LEU A 27 6.87 -2.13 -13.68
C LEU A 27 5.49 -2.78 -13.53
N ALA A 28 5.39 -3.77 -12.66
CA ALA A 28 4.14 -4.30 -12.14
C ALA A 28 3.66 -3.49 -10.94
N TRP A 29 2.36 -3.32 -10.79
CA TRP A 29 1.74 -2.52 -9.75
C TRP A 29 0.40 -3.10 -9.30
N LEU A 30 -0.09 -2.66 -8.14
CA LEU A 30 -1.37 -3.09 -7.59
C LEU A 30 -2.51 -2.19 -8.05
N SER A 31 -3.56 -2.80 -8.61
CA SER A 31 -4.77 -2.12 -9.04
C SER A 31 -5.88 -2.17 -7.99
N GLN A 32 -6.96 -1.40 -8.22
CA GLN A 32 -8.18 -1.52 -7.43
C GLN A 32 -8.75 -2.93 -7.41
N TYR A 33 -8.55 -3.73 -8.45
CA TYR A 33 -9.00 -5.12 -8.51
C TYR A 33 -8.21 -6.01 -7.55
N ASN A 34 -6.91 -5.80 -7.42
CA ASN A 34 -6.10 -6.51 -6.44
C ASN A 34 -6.51 -6.18 -5.01
N ASN A 35 -6.89 -4.93 -4.76
CA ASN A 35 -7.38 -4.52 -3.45
C ASN A 35 -8.75 -5.11 -3.12
N GLN A 36 -9.66 -5.12 -4.09
CA GLN A 36 -11.03 -5.63 -3.91
C GLN A 36 -11.08 -7.15 -3.80
N PHE A 37 -10.19 -7.83 -4.52
CA PHE A 37 -10.11 -9.30 -4.60
C PHE A 37 -8.68 -9.80 -4.30
N PRO A 38 -8.18 -9.65 -3.05
CA PRO A 38 -6.78 -9.86 -2.72
C PRO A 38 -6.28 -11.30 -2.96
N ASN A 39 -7.18 -12.28 -2.92
CA ASN A 39 -6.85 -13.68 -3.16
C ASN A 39 -6.85 -14.08 -4.66
N GLN A 40 -7.32 -13.19 -5.54
CA GLN A 40 -7.47 -13.44 -6.98
C GLN A 40 -6.38 -12.70 -7.77
N MET A 41 -5.12 -13.12 -7.58
CA MET A 41 -3.96 -12.42 -8.17
C MET A 41 -3.97 -12.44 -9.70
N PHE A 42 -4.65 -13.40 -10.33
CA PHE A 42 -4.81 -13.46 -11.80
C PHE A 42 -5.52 -12.22 -12.36
N LEU A 43 -6.34 -11.51 -11.57
CA LEU A 43 -6.97 -10.26 -12.01
C LEU A 43 -5.96 -9.16 -12.34
N SER A 44 -4.71 -9.31 -11.89
CA SER A 44 -3.61 -8.42 -12.31
C SER A 44 -3.36 -8.44 -13.80
N TYR A 45 -3.77 -9.50 -14.50
CA TYR A 45 -3.71 -9.58 -15.97
C TYR A 45 -4.49 -8.42 -16.63
N LEU A 46 -5.57 -7.96 -16.01
CA LEU A 46 -6.36 -6.83 -16.51
C LEU A 46 -5.54 -5.54 -16.62
N SER A 47 -4.50 -5.39 -15.81
CA SER A 47 -3.62 -4.21 -15.86
C SER A 47 -2.87 -4.08 -17.21
N ARG A 48 -2.77 -5.15 -17.98
CA ARG A 48 -2.17 -5.11 -19.34
C ARG A 48 -3.01 -4.33 -20.34
N ILE A 49 -4.31 -4.18 -20.08
CA ILE A 49 -5.23 -3.43 -20.96
C ILE A 49 -4.82 -1.97 -21.08
N VAL A 50 -4.26 -1.37 -20.01
CA VAL A 50 -3.86 0.04 -20.02
C VAL A 50 -2.63 0.33 -20.90
N GLU A 51 -1.95 -0.70 -21.36
CA GLU A 51 -0.81 -0.58 -22.27
C GLU A 51 -1.24 -0.43 -23.75
N TRP A 52 -2.49 -0.69 -24.04
CA TRP A 52 -2.98 -0.59 -25.43
C TRP A 52 -3.14 0.88 -25.81
N PRO A 53 -2.68 1.28 -27.02
CA PRO A 53 -2.73 2.67 -27.48
C PRO A 53 -4.14 3.28 -27.47
N ILE A 54 -5.18 2.43 -27.65
CA ILE A 54 -6.59 2.84 -27.67
C ILE A 54 -7.07 3.37 -26.31
N PHE A 55 -6.43 2.97 -25.20
CA PHE A 55 -6.77 3.42 -23.86
C PHE A 55 -6.05 4.71 -23.42
N SER A 56 -5.37 5.38 -24.38
CA SER A 56 -4.69 6.64 -24.11
C SER A 56 -5.68 7.79 -23.88
N SER A 57 -5.66 8.40 -22.75
CA SER A 57 -6.23 9.65 -22.27
C SER A 57 -7.69 9.68 -21.81
N SER A 58 -8.70 9.34 -22.59
CA SER A 58 -10.10 9.52 -22.20
C SER A 58 -10.66 8.40 -21.30
N LEU A 59 -10.17 7.19 -21.47
CA LEU A 59 -10.66 6.01 -20.73
C LEU A 59 -9.97 5.78 -19.39
N LYS A 60 -8.86 6.46 -19.12
CA LYS A 60 -8.12 6.33 -17.84
C LYS A 60 -8.95 6.70 -16.59
N TYR A 61 -10.02 7.43 -16.76
CA TYR A 61 -10.94 7.82 -15.68
C TYR A 61 -12.17 6.91 -15.56
N ASN A 62 -12.29 5.89 -16.43
CA ASN A 62 -13.39 4.94 -16.35
C ASN A 62 -13.15 4.00 -15.15
N LEU A 63 -14.20 3.76 -14.35
CA LEU A 63 -14.17 2.89 -13.17
C LEU A 63 -13.75 1.44 -13.47
N PHE A 64 -13.95 0.99 -14.70
CA PHE A 64 -13.60 -0.37 -15.15
C PHE A 64 -12.16 -0.51 -15.65
N VAL A 65 -11.44 0.59 -15.87
CA VAL A 65 -10.04 0.54 -16.27
C VAL A 65 -9.15 0.36 -15.04
N PRO A 66 -8.24 -0.63 -15.04
CA PRO A 66 -7.29 -0.81 -13.94
C PRO A 66 -6.49 0.47 -13.68
N ARG A 67 -6.48 0.90 -12.43
CA ARG A 67 -5.70 2.06 -11.97
C ARG A 67 -4.92 1.70 -10.73
N HIS A 68 -3.74 2.28 -10.62
CA HIS A 68 -2.90 2.13 -9.43
C HIS A 68 -3.58 2.70 -8.19
N ILE A 69 -3.45 1.98 -7.07
CA ILE A 69 -3.86 2.42 -5.72
C ILE A 69 -2.92 1.86 -4.65
N GLU A 70 -2.97 2.39 -3.42
CA GLU A 70 -2.18 1.87 -2.28
C GLU A 70 -2.45 0.40 -1.94
N ALA A 71 -3.63 -0.11 -2.28
CA ALA A 71 -4.03 -1.52 -2.16
C ALA A 71 -3.79 -2.15 -0.78
N PHE A 72 -4.12 -1.46 0.30
CA PHE A 72 -3.92 -1.98 1.65
C PHE A 72 -4.68 -3.29 1.94
N ASP A 73 -5.88 -3.47 1.36
CA ASP A 73 -6.66 -4.69 1.54
C ASP A 73 -6.03 -5.90 0.83
N PHE A 74 -5.11 -5.68 -0.12
CA PHE A 74 -4.28 -6.72 -0.71
C PHE A 74 -3.20 -7.23 0.25
N TRP A 75 -2.61 -6.34 1.04
CA TRP A 75 -1.52 -6.69 1.95
C TRP A 75 -2.00 -7.32 3.27
N ASP A 76 -3.18 -6.96 3.73
CA ASP A 76 -3.70 -7.36 5.03
C ASP A 76 -3.87 -8.89 5.19
N PRO A 77 -4.31 -9.66 4.16
CA PRO A 77 -4.32 -11.13 4.22
C PRO A 77 -2.94 -11.78 4.28
N LEU A 78 -1.90 -11.09 3.82
CA LEU A 78 -0.52 -11.59 3.86
C LEU A 78 0.09 -11.40 5.25
N PHE A 79 -0.25 -10.30 5.91
CA PHE A 79 0.14 -9.98 7.29
C PHE A 79 -0.96 -9.18 7.97
N LEU A 80 -1.64 -9.81 8.91
CA LEU A 80 -2.74 -9.17 9.64
C LEU A 80 -2.26 -7.92 10.39
N GLY A 81 -2.88 -6.78 10.10
CA GLY A 81 -2.50 -5.48 10.65
C GLY A 81 -1.50 -4.70 9.80
N PHE A 82 -1.18 -5.16 8.59
CA PHE A 82 -0.32 -4.41 7.68
C PHE A 82 -0.93 -3.06 7.30
N ARG A 83 -2.24 -3.00 7.08
CA ARG A 83 -2.97 -1.78 6.72
C ARG A 83 -2.88 -0.71 7.82
N GLU A 84 -3.13 -1.09 9.04
CA GLU A 84 -3.26 -0.20 10.20
C GLU A 84 -2.38 -0.69 11.36
N PRO A 85 -1.04 -0.66 11.19
CA PRO A 85 -0.18 -1.06 12.28
C PRO A 85 -0.20 0.02 13.36
N PHE A 86 -0.27 -0.42 14.61
CA PHE A 86 -0.26 0.50 15.77
C PHE A 86 1.12 1.07 16.08
N ARG A 87 2.14 0.52 15.45
CA ARG A 87 3.52 0.99 15.45
C ARG A 87 4.12 0.69 14.07
N ASP A 88 5.29 1.23 13.81
CA ASP A 88 6.02 0.81 12.60
C ASP A 88 6.41 -0.67 12.69
N LEU A 89 6.19 -1.39 11.59
CA LEU A 89 6.57 -2.78 11.48
C LEU A 89 8.08 -2.89 11.25
N ASN A 90 8.70 -3.91 11.85
CA ASN A 90 10.13 -4.12 11.77
C ASN A 90 10.50 -5.58 11.45
N LYS A 91 11.79 -5.88 11.40
CA LYS A 91 12.29 -7.23 11.07
C LYS A 91 11.77 -8.36 11.97
N ASN A 92 11.47 -8.06 13.24
CA ASN A 92 11.00 -9.08 14.19
C ASN A 92 9.55 -9.51 13.93
N ASP A 93 8.81 -8.77 13.10
CA ASP A 93 7.44 -9.11 12.69
C ASP A 93 7.43 -10.08 11.50
N VAL A 94 8.58 -10.35 10.89
CA VAL A 94 8.70 -11.18 9.69
C VAL A 94 9.04 -12.62 10.08
N SER A 95 8.05 -13.51 10.00
CA SER A 95 8.30 -14.96 10.05
C SER A 95 8.63 -15.51 8.65
N PRO A 96 9.25 -16.70 8.55
CA PRO A 96 9.48 -17.35 7.25
C PRO A 96 8.20 -17.51 6.42
N SER A 97 7.08 -17.80 7.05
CA SER A 97 5.77 -17.89 6.39
C SER A 97 5.33 -16.56 5.80
N VAL A 98 5.45 -15.47 6.56
CA VAL A 98 5.14 -14.12 6.09
C VAL A 98 6.02 -13.75 4.91
N LYS A 99 7.33 -13.97 5.02
CA LYS A 99 8.28 -13.73 3.94
C LYS A 99 7.87 -14.43 2.64
N ASN A 100 7.57 -15.72 2.71
CA ASN A 100 7.17 -16.50 1.55
C ASN A 100 5.85 -16.01 0.93
N LYS A 101 4.86 -15.63 1.76
CA LYS A 101 3.59 -15.08 1.27
C LYS A 101 3.81 -13.80 0.45
N PHE A 102 4.62 -12.87 0.95
CA PHE A 102 4.90 -11.60 0.26
C PHE A 102 5.67 -11.83 -1.04
N ILE A 103 6.71 -12.67 -1.02
CA ILE A 103 7.48 -13.00 -2.22
C ILE A 103 6.58 -13.64 -3.29
N ASN A 104 5.78 -14.63 -2.91
CA ASN A 104 4.87 -15.29 -3.83
C ASN A 104 3.81 -14.35 -4.40
N ALA A 105 3.25 -13.47 -3.55
CA ALA A 105 2.27 -12.50 -3.98
C ALA A 105 2.84 -11.56 -5.04
N ILE A 106 4.00 -10.96 -4.80
CA ILE A 106 4.65 -10.05 -5.75
C ILE A 106 5.04 -10.79 -7.04
N ASN A 107 5.60 -12.01 -6.93
CA ASN A 107 5.94 -12.80 -8.11
C ASN A 107 4.71 -13.10 -8.98
N ASN A 108 3.58 -13.44 -8.37
CA ASN A 108 2.33 -13.68 -9.10
C ASN A 108 1.83 -12.41 -9.80
N ILE A 109 1.86 -11.25 -9.12
CA ILE A 109 1.48 -9.96 -9.72
C ILE A 109 2.36 -9.67 -10.94
N MET A 110 3.68 -9.80 -10.80
CA MET A 110 4.64 -9.59 -11.88
C MET A 110 4.39 -10.57 -13.05
N TYR A 111 4.16 -11.84 -12.75
CA TYR A 111 3.88 -12.87 -13.73
C TYR A 111 2.63 -12.56 -14.55
N TYR A 112 1.50 -12.28 -13.90
CA TYR A 112 0.25 -11.98 -14.60
C TYR A 112 0.32 -10.69 -15.41
N GLN A 113 1.05 -9.69 -14.95
CA GLN A 113 1.26 -8.45 -15.70
C GLN A 113 2.34 -8.59 -16.79
N GLY A 114 3.15 -9.65 -16.77
CA GLY A 114 4.27 -9.85 -17.71
C GLY A 114 5.38 -8.81 -17.50
N LYS A 115 5.66 -8.42 -16.27
CA LYS A 115 6.59 -7.35 -15.90
C LYS A 115 7.83 -7.89 -15.18
N LYS A 116 8.92 -7.10 -15.19
CA LYS A 116 10.23 -7.51 -14.65
C LYS A 116 10.47 -7.02 -13.23
N GLU A 117 9.93 -5.88 -12.86
CA GLU A 117 10.08 -5.25 -11.56
C GLU A 117 8.71 -4.90 -10.97
N PHE A 118 8.65 -4.71 -9.68
CA PHE A 118 7.42 -4.38 -8.95
C PHE A 118 7.55 -3.04 -8.26
N ILE A 119 6.48 -2.24 -8.30
CA ILE A 119 6.38 -0.97 -7.57
C ILE A 119 5.07 -0.91 -6.78
N SER A 120 5.15 -0.38 -5.55
CA SER A 120 3.97 -0.09 -4.73
C SER A 120 4.21 1.15 -3.87
N GLU A 121 3.14 1.72 -3.33
CA GLU A 121 3.22 2.86 -2.41
C GLU A 121 2.61 2.53 -1.06
N TYR A 122 3.13 3.17 -0.01
CA TYR A 122 2.56 3.15 1.34
C TYR A 122 2.54 4.55 1.92
N SER A 123 1.37 4.97 2.39
CA SER A 123 1.26 6.15 3.24
C SER A 123 1.27 5.79 4.73
N GLY A 124 1.65 6.74 5.57
CA GLY A 124 1.71 6.55 7.03
C GLY A 124 3.01 5.89 7.49
N TRP A 125 2.93 4.81 8.25
CA TRP A 125 4.11 4.08 8.72
C TRP A 125 4.93 3.55 7.56
N SER A 126 6.25 3.72 7.64
CA SER A 126 7.16 3.44 6.51
C SER A 126 7.36 1.95 6.23
N ARG A 127 7.25 1.12 7.25
CA ARG A 127 7.45 -0.34 7.20
C ARG A 127 8.81 -0.76 6.60
N ILE A 128 9.79 0.15 6.55
CA ILE A 128 11.10 -0.12 5.92
C ILE A 128 11.75 -1.34 6.52
N GLY A 129 11.81 -1.44 7.86
CA GLY A 129 12.45 -2.56 8.54
C GLY A 129 11.78 -3.91 8.24
N PHE A 130 10.45 -3.91 8.12
CA PHE A 130 9.66 -5.08 7.74
C PHE A 130 9.89 -5.48 6.28
N ILE A 131 9.76 -4.54 5.37
CA ILE A 131 9.94 -4.78 3.93
C ILE A 131 11.37 -5.21 3.61
N ASN A 132 12.37 -4.57 4.22
CA ASN A 132 13.78 -4.92 4.00
C ASN A 132 14.13 -6.33 4.53
N ALA A 133 13.47 -6.80 5.58
CA ALA A 133 13.64 -8.17 6.06
C ALA A 133 13.08 -9.22 5.08
N ILE A 134 12.04 -8.85 4.32
CA ILE A 134 11.47 -9.72 3.27
C ILE A 134 12.29 -9.60 1.98
N PHE A 135 12.60 -8.39 1.56
CA PHE A 135 13.31 -8.05 0.32
C PHE A 135 14.56 -7.23 0.63
N PRO A 136 15.71 -7.87 0.90
CA PRO A 136 16.93 -7.15 1.27
C PRO A 136 17.47 -6.18 0.21
N GLU A 137 17.08 -6.40 -1.05
CA GLU A 137 17.45 -5.53 -2.18
C GLU A 137 16.34 -4.53 -2.58
N ALA A 138 15.30 -4.38 -1.75
CA ALA A 138 14.25 -3.41 -2.01
C ALA A 138 14.81 -1.99 -2.10
N ARG A 139 14.23 -1.20 -3.00
CA ARG A 139 14.55 0.22 -3.14
C ARG A 139 13.41 1.04 -2.55
N PHE A 140 13.77 2.11 -1.82
CA PHE A 140 12.79 3.00 -1.21
C PHE A 140 12.93 4.39 -1.80
N ILE A 141 11.80 4.97 -2.23
CA ILE A 141 11.68 6.37 -2.63
C ILE A 141 10.87 7.06 -1.56
N HIS A 142 11.48 7.96 -0.80
CA HIS A 142 10.78 8.71 0.25
C HIS A 142 10.35 10.07 -0.26
N ILE A 143 9.03 10.32 -0.30
CA ILE A 143 8.46 11.61 -0.67
C ILE A 143 8.28 12.46 0.58
N VAL A 144 8.93 13.61 0.57
CA VAL A 144 8.84 14.61 1.62
C VAL A 144 8.12 15.84 1.08
N ARG A 145 7.18 16.35 1.84
CA ARG A 145 6.44 17.59 1.55
C ARG A 145 6.43 18.49 2.78
N ASP A 146 6.37 19.80 2.59
CA ASP A 146 6.18 20.77 3.69
C ASP A 146 5.00 20.36 4.56
N GLY A 147 5.25 20.16 5.87
CA GLY A 147 4.27 19.71 6.83
C GLY A 147 3.06 20.63 6.94
N ARG A 148 3.22 21.94 6.73
CA ARG A 148 2.12 22.90 6.70
C ARG A 148 1.18 22.66 5.52
N ALA A 149 1.74 22.34 4.36
CA ALA A 149 0.97 22.00 3.17
C ALA A 149 0.26 20.65 3.33
N VAL A 150 0.87 19.68 4.02
CA VAL A 150 0.26 18.39 4.37
C VAL A 150 -0.91 18.62 5.32
N ALA A 151 -0.71 19.38 6.41
CA ALA A 151 -1.75 19.69 7.39
C ALA A 151 -2.95 20.41 6.75
N ASN A 152 -2.68 21.45 5.94
CA ASN A 152 -3.72 22.16 5.20
C ASN A 152 -4.50 21.22 4.27
N SER A 153 -3.81 20.31 3.59
CA SER A 153 -4.48 19.29 2.75
C SER A 153 -5.37 18.36 3.57
N TYR A 154 -4.96 17.93 4.77
CA TYR A 154 -5.76 17.08 5.65
C TYR A 154 -7.03 17.77 6.14
N ILE A 155 -6.95 19.02 6.58
CA ILE A 155 -8.09 19.81 7.07
C ILE A 155 -9.20 19.88 6.01
N ASN A 156 -8.84 19.86 4.73
CA ASN A 156 -9.78 20.00 3.63
C ASN A 156 -10.38 18.67 3.13
N VAL A 157 -9.97 17.51 3.66
CA VAL A 157 -10.56 16.23 3.25
C VAL A 157 -11.64 15.77 4.21
N LYS A 158 -12.76 15.26 3.64
CA LYS A 158 -13.98 14.92 4.41
C LYS A 158 -13.73 13.90 5.52
N TYR A 159 -12.93 12.86 5.25
CA TYR A 159 -12.68 11.80 6.22
C TYR A 159 -11.84 12.28 7.42
N TRP A 160 -11.06 13.34 7.26
CA TRP A 160 -10.28 13.92 8.36
C TRP A 160 -11.10 14.83 9.26
N ARG A 161 -12.05 15.58 8.68
CA ARG A 161 -12.91 16.50 9.44
C ARG A 161 -13.74 15.83 10.53
N GLY A 162 -14.00 14.52 10.38
CA GLY A 162 -14.73 13.74 11.37
C GLY A 162 -13.87 13.08 12.44
N TRP A 163 -12.56 13.38 12.49
CA TRP A 163 -11.69 12.74 13.46
C TRP A 163 -12.00 13.17 14.89
N GLY A 164 -12.42 12.23 15.71
CA GLY A 164 -12.84 12.43 17.12
C GLY A 164 -11.83 11.89 18.14
N GLY A 165 -10.54 11.94 17.83
CA GLY A 165 -9.47 11.45 18.70
C GLY A 165 -9.02 10.02 18.39
N VAL A 166 -8.15 9.48 19.26
CA VAL A 166 -7.52 8.16 19.08
C VAL A 166 -8.52 6.99 19.02
N TYR A 167 -9.67 7.14 19.65
CA TYR A 167 -10.74 6.13 19.63
C TYR A 167 -11.57 6.14 18.34
N LYS A 168 -11.53 7.25 17.62
CA LYS A 168 -12.18 7.39 16.30
C LYS A 168 -11.11 7.69 15.26
N TRP A 169 -10.19 6.76 15.12
CA TRP A 169 -9.18 6.82 14.08
C TRP A 169 -9.82 7.04 12.71
N ARG A 170 -9.11 7.65 11.77
CA ARG A 170 -9.67 7.95 10.44
C ARG A 170 -10.28 6.72 9.73
N TRP A 171 -9.92 5.54 10.14
CA TRP A 171 -10.45 4.25 9.66
C TRP A 171 -11.44 3.59 10.63
N GLY A 172 -11.87 4.29 11.66
CA GLY A 172 -12.79 3.78 12.67
C GLY A 172 -12.11 3.05 13.82
N VAL A 173 -12.91 2.40 14.67
CA VAL A 173 -12.40 1.57 15.76
C VAL A 173 -11.65 0.38 15.16
N PRO A 174 -10.45 0.04 15.66
CA PRO A 174 -9.71 -1.13 15.19
C PRO A 174 -10.58 -2.39 15.22
N LYS A 175 -10.55 -3.17 14.14
CA LYS A 175 -11.27 -4.45 14.08
C LYS A 175 -10.80 -5.35 15.23
N LYS A 176 -11.68 -6.22 15.76
CA LYS A 176 -11.33 -7.19 16.84
C LYS A 176 -10.05 -7.98 16.55
N SER A 177 -9.77 -8.26 15.28
CA SER A 177 -8.54 -8.91 14.83
C SER A 177 -7.26 -8.11 15.18
N TYR A 178 -7.32 -6.79 15.14
CA TYR A 178 -6.17 -5.94 15.50
C TYR A 178 -5.98 -5.81 17.01
N MET A 179 -7.04 -6.00 17.79
CA MET A 179 -6.93 -6.00 19.26
C MET A 179 -6.00 -7.12 19.76
N LYS A 180 -5.95 -8.26 19.08
CA LYS A 180 -4.99 -9.33 19.40
C LYS A 180 -3.55 -8.90 19.19
N ILE A 181 -3.29 -8.07 18.19
CA ILE A 181 -1.96 -7.52 17.90
C ILE A 181 -1.57 -6.52 18.97
N LEU A 182 -2.49 -5.60 19.35
CA LEU A 182 -2.28 -4.66 20.45
C LEU A 182 -1.91 -5.38 21.76
N ASN A 183 -2.70 -6.36 22.14
CA ASN A 183 -2.47 -7.13 23.36
C ASN A 183 -1.13 -7.87 23.35
N LYS A 184 -0.74 -8.42 22.19
CA LYS A 184 0.54 -9.12 22.02
C LYS A 184 1.75 -8.21 22.25
N TYR A 185 1.66 -6.94 21.84
CA TYR A 185 2.76 -5.98 21.96
C TYR A 185 2.68 -5.08 23.19
N ASN A 186 1.70 -5.32 24.05
CA ASN A 186 1.50 -4.57 25.33
C ASN A 186 1.54 -3.05 25.15
N HIS A 187 1.03 -2.55 24.02
CA HIS A 187 0.98 -1.14 23.72
C HIS A 187 -0.26 -0.53 24.37
N SER A 188 -0.07 0.14 25.48
CA SER A 188 -1.05 1.08 26.02
C SER A 188 -1.11 2.34 25.13
N PHE A 189 -1.60 2.21 23.92
CA PHE A 189 -1.84 3.36 23.02
C PHE A 189 -2.89 4.33 23.56
N LEU A 190 -3.47 4.00 24.70
CA LEU A 190 -4.56 4.72 25.35
C LEU A 190 -4.07 5.64 26.46
N ALA A 191 -2.77 5.75 26.67
CA ALA A 191 -2.17 6.53 27.76
C ALA A 191 -1.41 7.78 27.26
N LEU A 192 -1.67 8.26 26.05
CA LEU A 192 -1.16 9.54 25.54
C LEU A 192 -2.28 10.53 25.30
#